data_cf79c2ba7613d8c931026a0377db5af1
#
_entry.id   cf79c2ba7613d8c931026a0377db5af1
#
_cell.length_a   1.000
_cell.length_b   1.000
_cell.length_c   1.000
_cell.angle_alpha   90.00
_cell.angle_beta   90.00
_cell.angle_gamma   90.00
#
_symmetry.space_group_name_H-M   'P 1'
#
loop_
_entity.id
_entity.type
_entity.pdbx_description
1 polymer ?
#
loop_
_entity_poly.entity_id
_entity_poly.type
_entity_poly.pdbx_seq_one_letter_code
_entity_poly.pdbx_strand_id
1 'polypeptide(L)'
;MVPEYTVTQLKGIKEMNFGSFEAQPEHLLPKHRPGSRFFEDLLVPYGGEDIREVGQRVLKTVLEKAEEHTKDDAENLLFVSHGAALWGLIITMDLAFPEGVHFGNCNICVYDYNQGQLELLQVIDPISGLE
;
A
#
# COMPACT_ATOMS: atom_id res chain seq x y z
N MET A 1 -12.40 -19.85 20.15
CA MET A 1 -13.31 -18.75 19.79
C MET A 1 -12.51 -17.66 19.12
N VAL A 2 -12.91 -17.25 17.93
CA VAL A 2 -12.26 -16.14 17.22
C VAL A 2 -12.80 -14.83 17.82
N PRO A 3 -11.93 -13.90 18.23
CA PRO A 3 -12.40 -12.61 18.70
C PRO A 3 -13.24 -11.90 17.64
N GLU A 4 -14.25 -11.16 18.06
CA GLU A 4 -15.00 -10.32 17.16
C GLU A 4 -14.20 -9.06 16.84
N TYR A 5 -14.03 -8.78 15.56
CA TYR A 5 -13.39 -7.57 15.08
C TYR A 5 -14.39 -6.72 14.32
N THR A 6 -14.31 -5.43 14.51
CA THR A 6 -15.06 -4.50 13.67
C THR A 6 -14.31 -4.34 12.35
N VAL A 7 -15.01 -4.63 11.24
CA VAL A 7 -14.47 -4.45 9.90
C VAL A 7 -15.06 -3.19 9.29
N THR A 8 -14.19 -2.29 8.85
CA THR A 8 -14.60 -1.04 8.19
C THR A 8 -14.05 -1.02 6.78
N GLN A 9 -14.89 -0.71 5.81
CA GLN A 9 -14.47 -0.53 4.41
C GLN A 9 -14.10 0.91 4.15
N LEU A 10 -12.90 1.13 3.61
CA LEU A 10 -12.35 2.46 3.36
C LEU A 10 -11.98 2.62 1.89
N LYS A 11 -12.55 3.60 1.23
CA LYS A 11 -12.26 3.89 -0.18
C LYS A 11 -10.82 4.32 -0.40
N GLY A 12 -10.19 4.94 0.59
CA GLY A 12 -8.83 5.46 0.46
C GLY A 12 -7.76 4.39 0.29
N ILE A 13 -8.04 3.15 0.70
CA ILE A 13 -7.09 2.03 0.58
C ILE A 13 -7.47 1.03 -0.51
N LYS A 14 -8.38 1.40 -1.42
CA LYS A 14 -8.68 0.57 -2.58
C LYS A 14 -7.47 0.50 -3.53
N GLU A 15 -7.47 -0.52 -4.39
CA GLU A 15 -6.40 -0.66 -5.38
C GLU A 15 -6.34 0.53 -6.34
N MET A 16 -5.16 0.73 -6.93
CA MET A 16 -4.94 1.69 -8.00
C MET A 16 -5.91 1.43 -9.15
N ASN A 17 -6.47 2.51 -9.70
CA ASN A 17 -7.24 2.43 -10.92
C ASN A 17 -6.27 2.38 -12.11
N PHE A 18 -6.33 1.30 -12.88
CA PHE A 18 -5.48 1.11 -14.05
C PHE A 18 -6.12 1.63 -15.35
N GLY A 19 -7.28 2.27 -15.26
CA GLY A 19 -7.96 2.85 -16.42
C GLY A 19 -8.37 1.80 -17.44
N SER A 20 -8.05 2.04 -18.72
CA SER A 20 -8.39 1.13 -19.81
C SER A 20 -7.74 -0.25 -19.69
N PHE A 21 -6.76 -0.42 -18.81
CA PHE A 21 -6.09 -1.68 -18.58
C PHE A 21 -6.75 -2.53 -17.50
N GLU A 22 -7.82 -2.03 -16.87
CA GLU A 22 -8.58 -2.83 -15.89
C GLU A 22 -9.09 -4.13 -16.54
N ALA A 23 -8.99 -5.23 -15.79
CA ALA A 23 -9.38 -6.56 -16.25
C ALA A 23 -8.61 -7.07 -17.46
N GLN A 24 -7.51 -6.43 -17.84
CA GLN A 24 -6.62 -6.88 -18.90
C GLN A 24 -5.45 -7.68 -18.31
N PRO A 25 -4.86 -8.61 -19.09
CA PRO A 25 -3.66 -9.31 -18.64
C PRO A 25 -2.51 -8.36 -18.34
N GLU A 26 -1.73 -8.69 -17.31
CA GLU A 26 -0.60 -7.85 -16.87
C GLU A 26 0.40 -7.54 -17.98
N HIS A 27 0.62 -8.49 -18.90
CA HIS A 27 1.59 -8.29 -19.98
C HIS A 27 1.19 -7.19 -20.98
N LEU A 28 -0.07 -6.73 -20.93
CA LEU A 28 -0.54 -5.63 -21.77
C LEU A 28 -0.30 -4.26 -21.14
N LEU A 29 0.06 -4.21 -19.85
CA LEU A 29 0.37 -2.95 -19.19
C LEU A 29 1.61 -2.31 -19.80
N PRO A 30 1.66 -0.98 -19.93
CA PRO A 30 2.87 -0.29 -20.35
C PRO A 30 4.04 -0.62 -19.44
N LYS A 31 5.23 -0.74 -20.02
CA LYS A 31 6.44 -0.95 -19.24
C LYS A 31 6.84 0.33 -18.52
N HIS A 32 7.35 0.19 -17.31
CA HIS A 32 7.87 1.33 -16.56
C HIS A 32 9.00 2.00 -17.33
N ARG A 33 9.09 3.33 -17.21
CA ARG A 33 10.23 4.07 -17.75
C ARG A 33 11.50 3.67 -16.99
N PRO A 34 12.66 3.57 -17.66
CA PRO A 34 13.91 3.33 -16.95
C PRO A 34 14.14 4.38 -15.85
N GLY A 35 14.48 3.91 -14.65
CA GLY A 35 14.72 4.79 -13.50
C GLY A 35 13.46 5.31 -12.82
N SER A 36 12.27 4.99 -13.31
CA SER A 36 11.02 5.42 -12.68
C SER A 36 10.68 4.53 -11.48
N ARG A 37 9.90 5.10 -10.56
CA ARG A 37 9.36 4.38 -9.42
C ARG A 37 7.93 3.92 -9.77
N PHE A 38 7.82 2.72 -10.33
CA PHE A 38 6.54 2.15 -10.77
C PHE A 38 6.01 2.90 -12.01
N PHE A 39 4.70 2.90 -12.22
CA PHE A 39 4.09 3.51 -13.41
C PHE A 39 4.14 5.04 -13.42
N GLU A 40 4.28 5.67 -12.26
CA GLU A 40 4.13 7.11 -12.12
C GLU A 40 2.83 7.58 -12.78
N ASP A 41 2.91 8.45 -13.80
CA ASP A 41 1.75 8.99 -14.51
C ASP A 41 1.43 8.28 -15.83
N LEU A 42 2.09 7.16 -16.13
CA LEU A 42 1.96 6.47 -17.42
C LEU A 42 0.52 6.07 -17.75
N LEU A 43 -0.29 5.77 -16.75
CA LEU A 43 -1.66 5.31 -16.96
C LEU A 43 -2.68 6.44 -16.98
N VAL A 44 -2.28 7.66 -16.63
CA VAL A 44 -3.20 8.81 -16.60
C VAL A 44 -3.87 9.07 -17.96
N PRO A 45 -3.15 9.03 -19.10
CA PRO A 45 -3.79 9.20 -20.41
C PRO A 45 -4.83 8.13 -20.74
N TYR A 46 -4.79 6.99 -20.06
CA TYR A 46 -5.73 5.87 -20.26
C TYR A 46 -6.83 5.84 -19.21
N GLY A 47 -7.00 6.91 -18.45
CA GLY A 47 -8.01 7.00 -17.40
C GLY A 47 -7.58 6.40 -16.06
N GLY A 48 -6.32 6.00 -15.92
CA GLY A 48 -5.78 5.46 -14.68
C GLY A 48 -5.29 6.53 -13.71
N GLU A 49 -4.90 6.08 -12.53
CA GLU A 49 -4.33 6.95 -11.52
C GLU A 49 -2.81 7.10 -11.68
N ASP A 50 -2.28 8.22 -11.18
CA ASP A 50 -0.85 8.36 -10.90
C ASP A 50 -0.54 7.67 -9.57
N ILE A 51 0.51 6.83 -9.53
CA ILE A 51 0.87 6.08 -8.32
C ILE A 51 1.15 7.01 -7.12
N ARG A 52 1.60 8.23 -7.38
CA ARG A 52 1.86 9.20 -6.31
C ARG A 52 0.57 9.69 -5.68
N GLU A 53 -0.49 9.85 -6.46
CA GLU A 53 -1.82 10.20 -5.94
C GLU A 53 -2.42 9.02 -5.17
N VAL A 54 -2.23 7.80 -5.66
CA VAL A 54 -2.62 6.58 -4.93
C VAL A 54 -1.96 6.56 -3.56
N GLY A 55 -0.65 6.76 -3.51
CA GLY A 55 0.10 6.78 -2.25
C GLY A 55 -0.38 7.85 -1.29
N GLN A 56 -0.70 9.04 -1.80
CA GLN A 56 -1.21 10.15 -0.97
C GLN A 56 -2.57 9.81 -0.34
N ARG A 57 -3.50 9.22 -1.11
CA ARG A 57 -4.79 8.85 -0.55
C ARG A 57 -4.69 7.70 0.46
N VAL A 58 -3.81 6.74 0.22
CA VAL A 58 -3.55 5.64 1.16
C VAL A 58 -2.97 6.19 2.46
N LEU A 59 -1.94 7.04 2.37
CA LEU A 59 -1.31 7.65 3.54
C LEU A 59 -2.30 8.46 4.35
N LYS A 60 -3.09 9.31 3.69
CA LYS A 60 -4.11 10.11 4.36
C LYS A 60 -5.08 9.23 5.14
N THR A 61 -5.58 8.16 4.51
CA THR A 61 -6.55 7.26 5.12
C THR A 61 -5.95 6.54 6.34
N VAL A 62 -4.72 6.04 6.21
CA VAL A 62 -4.03 5.35 7.31
C VAL A 62 -3.79 6.31 8.48
N LEU A 63 -3.31 7.51 8.21
CA LEU A 63 -3.05 8.50 9.26
C LEU A 63 -4.33 8.94 9.96
N GLU A 64 -5.43 9.14 9.23
CA GLU A 64 -6.73 9.49 9.82
C GLU A 64 -7.20 8.40 10.79
N LYS A 65 -7.10 7.14 10.37
CA LYS A 65 -7.50 6.02 11.23
C LYS A 65 -6.57 5.83 12.42
N ALA A 66 -5.28 5.99 12.23
CA ALA A 66 -4.33 5.92 13.33
C ALA A 66 -4.62 7.01 14.36
N GLU A 67 -4.89 8.23 13.91
CA GLU A 67 -5.22 9.34 14.81
C GLU A 67 -6.50 9.10 15.62
N GLU A 68 -7.53 8.50 15.02
CA GLU A 68 -8.75 8.12 15.73
C GLU A 68 -8.51 7.16 16.90
N HIS A 69 -7.43 6.37 16.85
CA HIS A 69 -7.13 5.31 17.80
C HIS A 69 -5.92 5.60 18.69
N THR A 70 -5.42 6.83 18.71
CA THR A 70 -4.23 7.20 19.51
C THR A 70 -4.43 7.17 21.01
N LYS A 71 -5.67 7.09 21.48
CA LYS A 71 -5.98 7.10 22.91
C LYS A 71 -5.67 5.79 23.61
N ASP A 72 -5.43 4.73 22.86
CA ASP A 72 -5.11 3.41 23.38
C ASP A 72 -3.76 2.94 22.82
N ASP A 73 -2.70 3.09 23.62
CA ASP A 73 -1.34 2.76 23.21
C ASP A 73 -1.14 1.26 22.90
N ALA A 74 -2.06 0.42 23.36
CA ALA A 74 -1.99 -1.02 23.12
C ALA A 74 -2.76 -1.44 21.87
N GLU A 75 -3.38 -0.51 21.16
CA GLU A 75 -4.20 -0.85 20.00
C GLU A 75 -3.36 -1.07 18.75
N ASN A 76 -3.64 -2.16 18.07
CA ASN A 76 -3.08 -2.45 16.76
C ASN A 76 -4.16 -2.34 15.70
N LEU A 77 -3.84 -1.70 14.58
CA LEU A 77 -4.74 -1.59 13.45
C LEU A 77 -4.23 -2.47 12.31
N LEU A 78 -5.12 -3.27 11.74
CA LEU A 78 -4.81 -4.07 10.56
C LEU A 78 -5.51 -3.45 9.35
N PHE A 79 -4.73 -3.08 8.34
CA PHE A 79 -5.23 -2.62 7.05
C PHE A 79 -4.99 -3.72 6.01
N VAL A 80 -6.04 -4.10 5.31
CA VAL A 80 -5.94 -5.04 4.18
C VAL A 80 -6.15 -4.23 2.91
N SER A 81 -5.17 -4.26 2.02
CA SER A 81 -5.18 -3.47 0.80
C SER A 81 -4.60 -4.29 -0.35
N HIS A 82 -4.01 -3.66 -1.31
CA HIS A 82 -3.55 -4.27 -2.56
C HIS A 82 -2.13 -3.82 -2.88
N GLY A 83 -1.49 -4.52 -3.83
CA GLY A 83 -0.08 -4.34 -4.12
C GLY A 83 0.29 -2.92 -4.54
N ALA A 84 -0.38 -2.37 -5.55
CA ALA A 84 -0.04 -1.02 -6.02
C ALA A 84 -0.37 0.05 -4.98
N ALA A 85 -1.47 -0.11 -4.24
CA ALA A 85 -1.82 0.82 -3.16
C ALA A 85 -0.76 0.85 -2.05
N LEU A 86 -0.28 -0.31 -1.63
CA LEU A 86 0.77 -0.40 -0.61
C LEU A 86 2.12 0.10 -1.14
N TRP A 87 2.43 -0.17 -2.40
CA TRP A 87 3.65 0.34 -3.02
C TRP A 87 3.61 1.87 -3.16
N GLY A 88 2.46 2.42 -3.50
CA GLY A 88 2.24 3.87 -3.53
C GLY A 88 2.51 4.53 -2.17
N LEU A 89 2.10 3.89 -1.08
CA LEU A 89 2.39 4.36 0.26
C LEU A 89 3.89 4.42 0.54
N ILE A 90 4.63 3.37 0.16
CA ILE A 90 6.09 3.31 0.31
C ILE A 90 6.76 4.43 -0.48
N ILE A 91 6.34 4.65 -1.72
CA ILE A 91 6.86 5.71 -2.58
C ILE A 91 6.60 7.08 -1.96
N THR A 92 5.36 7.32 -1.50
CA THR A 92 4.96 8.62 -0.96
C THR A 92 5.74 8.99 0.29
N MET A 93 6.06 8.01 1.13
CA MET A 93 6.86 8.23 2.33
C MET A 93 8.38 8.17 2.06
N ASP A 94 8.77 7.96 0.80
CA ASP A 94 10.17 7.81 0.38
C ASP A 94 10.94 6.79 1.24
N LEU A 95 10.29 5.68 1.52
CA LEU A 95 10.89 4.64 2.35
C LEU A 95 11.80 3.73 1.52
N ALA A 96 12.92 3.33 2.13
CA ALA A 96 13.76 2.29 1.57
C ALA A 96 13.09 0.94 1.82
N PHE A 97 12.87 0.16 0.76
CA PHE A 97 12.39 -1.20 0.90
C PHE A 97 13.55 -2.11 1.30
N PRO A 98 13.35 -3.03 2.26
CA PRO A 98 14.43 -3.88 2.75
C PRO A 98 15.05 -4.72 1.63
N GLU A 99 16.38 -4.79 1.61
CA GLU A 99 17.10 -5.64 0.66
C GLU A 99 16.78 -7.11 0.89
N GLY A 100 16.69 -7.87 -0.22
CA GLY A 100 16.44 -9.30 -0.17
C GLY A 100 15.00 -9.71 0.12
N VAL A 101 14.11 -8.75 0.35
CA VAL A 101 12.68 -9.03 0.54
C VAL A 101 11.96 -8.78 -0.77
N HIS A 102 11.22 -9.79 -1.23
CA HIS A 102 10.40 -9.66 -2.44
C HIS A 102 9.09 -8.96 -2.12
N PHE A 103 8.79 -7.88 -2.83
CA PHE A 103 7.48 -7.24 -2.74
C PHE A 103 6.50 -7.97 -3.64
N GLY A 104 5.51 -8.59 -3.06
CA GLY A 104 4.52 -9.37 -3.79
C GLY A 104 3.25 -9.60 -2.97
N ASN A 105 2.44 -10.53 -3.46
CA ASN A 105 1.17 -10.87 -2.81
C ASN A 105 1.39 -11.35 -1.37
N CYS A 106 0.45 -11.03 -0.52
CA CYS A 106 0.43 -11.41 0.90
C CYS A 106 1.57 -10.82 1.75
N ASN A 107 2.31 -9.84 1.25
CA ASN A 107 3.28 -9.13 2.08
C ASN A 107 2.59 -8.41 3.23
N ILE A 108 3.25 -8.41 4.37
CA ILE A 108 2.81 -7.69 5.55
C ILE A 108 3.85 -6.61 5.86
N CYS A 109 3.44 -5.35 5.78
CA CYS A 109 4.28 -4.22 6.17
C CYS A 109 3.87 -3.79 7.57
N VAL A 110 4.82 -3.81 8.50
CA VAL A 110 4.59 -3.42 9.89
C VAL A 110 5.12 -2.01 10.08
N TYR A 111 4.24 -1.11 10.49
CA TYR A 111 4.58 0.28 10.73
C TYR A 111 4.35 0.63 12.20
N ASP A 112 5.19 1.51 12.73
CA ASP A 112 4.92 2.18 13.99
C ASP A 112 4.32 3.56 13.69
N TYR A 113 3.26 3.91 14.40
CA TYR A 113 2.64 5.23 14.30
C TYR A 113 3.01 6.04 15.54
N ASN A 114 3.60 7.21 15.32
CA ASN A 114 3.98 8.10 16.41
C ASN A 114 3.84 9.55 15.95
N GLN A 115 2.96 10.30 16.63
CA GLN A 115 2.80 11.74 16.42
C GLN A 115 2.60 12.14 14.95
N GLY A 116 1.68 11.45 14.27
CA GLY A 116 1.35 11.76 12.89
C GLY A 116 2.32 11.19 11.85
N GLN A 117 3.29 10.40 12.27
CA GLN A 117 4.29 9.79 11.37
C GLN A 117 4.26 8.27 11.44
N LEU A 118 4.52 7.65 10.29
CA LEU A 118 4.68 6.21 10.18
C LEU A 118 6.15 5.87 9.95
N GLU A 119 6.63 4.87 10.67
CA GLU A 119 7.95 4.29 10.46
C GLU A 119 7.78 2.83 10.05
N LEU A 120 8.40 2.43 8.93
CA LEU A 120 8.39 1.04 8.50
C LEU A 120 9.38 0.24 9.34
N LEU A 121 8.87 -0.68 10.14
CA LEU A 121 9.68 -1.50 11.04
C LEU A 121 10.11 -2.81 10.40
N GLN A 122 9.24 -3.41 9.59
CA GLN A 122 9.46 -4.77 9.08
C GLN A 122 8.57 -5.02 7.88
N VAL A 123 9.10 -5.79 6.93
CA VAL A 123 8.30 -6.36 5.85
C VAL A 123 8.42 -7.88 5.94
N ILE A 124 7.28 -8.55 5.99
CA ILE A 124 7.18 -10.00 6.06
C ILE A 124 6.68 -10.52 4.72
N ASP A 125 7.43 -11.43 4.12
CA ASP A 125 7.02 -12.13 2.91
C ASP A 125 6.72 -13.59 3.28
N PRO A 126 5.45 -13.92 3.59
CA PRO A 126 5.13 -15.25 4.07
C PRO A 126 5.17 -16.32 2.97
N ILE A 127 5.12 -15.90 1.70
CA ILE A 127 5.12 -16.85 0.58
C ILE A 127 6.53 -17.35 0.30
N SER A 128 7.52 -16.46 0.22
CA SER A 128 8.92 -16.85 -0.03
C SER A 128 9.51 -17.71 1.09
N GLY A 129 8.98 -17.60 2.29
CA GLY A 129 9.41 -18.40 3.43
C GLY A 129 8.84 -19.81 3.47
N LEU A 130 7.99 -20.18 2.51
CA LEU A 130 7.31 -21.48 2.48
C LEU A 130 8.05 -22.55 1.66
N GLU A 131 9.19 -22.22 1.09
CA GLU A 131 10.01 -23.18 0.34
C GLU A 131 10.68 -24.22 1.24
#